data_752b3e6312011b7c588023d48197dab4
#
_entry.id   752b3e6312011b7c588023d48197dab4
#
_cell.length_a   1.000
_cell.length_b   1.000
_cell.length_c   1.000
_cell.angle_alpha   90.00
_cell.angle_beta   90.00
_cell.angle_gamma   90.00
#
_symmetry.space_group_name_H-M   'P 1'
#
loop_
_entity.id
_entity.type
_entity.pdbx_description
1 polymer ?
#
loop_
_entity_poly.entity_id
_entity_poly.type
_entity_poly.pdbx_seq_one_letter_code
_entity_poly.pdbx_strand_id
1 'polypeptide(L)'
;MIRMTNRLSRKKMKRKVLKVYKMSEKNDTKMTTKQIKRVEIPKEQTWDMASVFPDLDAWEQAFSELSTRLGEVAAYRGRLSESADTLYQAIKNREDIIDGLMRVGIYAMHRSDEDTADTTFIAMKGRFGALMAQVMGADAWFEPELANVPEETLDRFIEEKAELSEYRHFFDNILREKEYQLSPEEETLLGRASQILSSPE
;
A
#
# COMPACT_ATOMS: atom_id res chain seq x y z
N MET A 1 6.47 -18.55 70.23
CA MET A 1 7.65 -17.76 69.77
C MET A 1 7.80 -17.75 68.21
N ILE A 2 6.79 -18.08 67.41
CA ILE A 2 6.93 -18.20 65.94
C ILE A 2 6.30 -17.02 65.17
N ARG A 3 5.57 -16.11 65.82
CA ARG A 3 4.86 -15.02 65.13
C ARG A 3 5.72 -13.73 64.89
N MET A 4 6.87 -13.56 65.49
CA MET A 4 7.69 -12.36 65.35
C MET A 4 8.66 -12.40 64.16
N THR A 5 9.14 -13.58 63.78
CA THR A 5 10.11 -13.75 62.67
C THR A 5 9.52 -13.44 61.30
N ASN A 6 8.21 -13.65 61.10
CA ASN A 6 7.55 -13.46 59.82
C ASN A 6 7.25 -11.99 59.46
N ARG A 7 7.19 -11.11 60.47
CA ARG A 7 6.95 -9.66 60.30
C ARG A 7 8.20 -8.88 59.82
N LEU A 8 9.35 -9.30 60.31
CA LEU A 8 10.64 -8.75 59.92
C LEU A 8 11.09 -9.16 58.51
N SER A 9 10.80 -10.38 58.12
CA SER A 9 11.02 -10.90 56.76
C SER A 9 10.17 -10.17 55.70
N ARG A 10 8.88 -9.95 55.99
CA ARG A 10 7.99 -9.17 55.10
C ARG A 10 8.38 -7.71 54.95
N LYS A 11 8.91 -7.04 56.00
CA LYS A 11 9.40 -5.68 55.91
C LYS A 11 10.67 -5.59 55.09
N LYS A 12 11.61 -6.57 55.22
CA LYS A 12 12.85 -6.61 54.39
C LYS A 12 12.53 -6.85 52.93
N MET A 13 11.57 -7.74 52.63
CA MET A 13 11.12 -8.04 51.25
C MET A 13 10.44 -6.81 50.60
N LYS A 14 9.52 -6.13 51.30
CA LYS A 14 8.95 -4.87 50.81
C LYS A 14 9.97 -3.79 50.53
N ARG A 15 11.02 -3.65 51.37
CA ARG A 15 12.12 -2.68 51.12
C ARG A 15 12.95 -3.08 49.89
N LYS A 16 13.19 -4.35 49.64
CA LYS A 16 13.92 -4.82 48.46
C LYS A 16 13.10 -4.55 47.18
N VAL A 17 11.81 -4.89 47.19
CA VAL A 17 10.90 -4.64 46.05
C VAL A 17 10.79 -3.14 45.76
N LEU A 18 10.65 -2.29 46.81
CA LEU A 18 10.60 -0.83 46.63
C LEU A 18 11.90 -0.24 46.07
N LYS A 19 13.05 -0.86 46.43
CA LYS A 19 14.35 -0.43 45.92
C LYS A 19 14.55 -0.81 44.45
N VAL A 20 14.05 -1.97 44.03
CA VAL A 20 14.05 -2.41 42.62
C VAL A 20 13.12 -1.52 41.81
N TYR A 21 11.90 -1.21 42.30
CA TYR A 21 10.96 -0.30 41.64
C TYR A 21 11.55 1.11 41.46
N LYS A 22 12.18 1.67 42.52
CA LYS A 22 12.82 2.98 42.40
C LYS A 22 14.08 3.01 41.54
N MET A 23 14.73 1.86 41.32
CA MET A 23 15.84 1.75 40.37
C MET A 23 15.30 1.62 38.92
N SER A 24 14.16 0.99 38.71
CA SER A 24 13.47 0.96 37.43
C SER A 24 12.98 2.35 37.01
N GLU A 25 12.28 3.08 37.89
CA GLU A 25 11.86 4.45 37.61
C GLU A 25 13.03 5.42 37.34
N LYS A 26 14.20 5.22 37.97
CA LYS A 26 15.40 6.04 37.68
C LYS A 26 16.05 5.69 36.34
N ASN A 27 15.89 4.48 35.85
CA ASN A 27 16.39 4.11 34.51
C ASN A 27 15.44 4.57 33.39
N ASP A 28 14.11 4.54 33.63
CA ASP A 28 13.14 5.02 32.64
C ASP A 28 13.19 6.54 32.42
N THR A 29 13.65 7.33 33.43
CA THR A 29 13.78 8.80 33.31
C THR A 29 15.07 9.26 32.64
N LYS A 30 15.92 8.35 32.16
CA LYS A 30 17.19 8.70 31.49
C LYS A 30 17.33 8.21 30.06
N MET A 31 16.33 7.58 29.48
CA MET A 31 16.25 7.36 28.03
C MET A 31 15.50 8.52 27.35
N THR A 32 15.98 9.75 27.50
CA THR A 32 15.85 10.73 26.44
C THR A 32 16.74 10.23 25.32
N THR A 33 16.23 9.31 24.47
CA THR A 33 16.85 9.01 23.20
C THR A 33 16.90 10.34 22.45
N LYS A 34 18.07 10.96 22.40
CA LYS A 34 18.31 12.14 21.55
C LYS A 34 17.87 11.72 20.17
N GLN A 35 16.82 12.33 19.66
CA GLN A 35 16.31 12.03 18.32
C GLN A 35 17.42 12.40 17.33
N ILE A 36 18.02 11.38 16.70
CA ILE A 36 19.09 11.58 15.73
C ILE A 36 18.46 12.23 14.49
N LYS A 37 19.03 13.35 14.06
CA LYS A 37 18.56 14.03 12.84
C LYS A 37 18.93 13.19 11.61
N ARG A 38 18.11 13.25 10.58
CA ARG A 38 18.33 12.52 9.32
C ARG A 38 19.74 12.72 8.75
N VAL A 39 20.26 13.93 8.80
CA VAL A 39 21.61 14.28 8.32
C VAL A 39 22.76 13.65 9.15
N GLU A 40 22.46 13.17 10.36
CA GLU A 40 23.45 12.52 11.25
C GLU A 40 23.50 11.00 11.02
N ILE A 41 22.56 10.43 10.21
CA ILE A 41 22.49 8.99 9.92
C ILE A 41 23.47 8.67 8.78
N PRO A 42 24.40 7.69 8.97
CA PRO A 42 25.29 7.24 7.91
C PRO A 42 24.52 6.77 6.66
N LYS A 43 25.03 7.12 5.48
CA LYS A 43 24.36 6.79 4.21
C LYS A 43 24.13 5.28 4.04
N GLU A 44 25.03 4.46 4.57
CA GLU A 44 24.95 2.99 4.52
C GLU A 44 23.80 2.41 5.35
N GLN A 45 23.21 3.23 6.23
CA GLN A 45 22.05 2.88 7.06
C GLN A 45 20.74 3.47 6.53
N THR A 46 20.75 3.97 5.31
CA THR A 46 19.58 4.59 4.66
C THR A 46 19.18 3.81 3.42
N TRP A 47 17.94 3.95 3.01
CA TRP A 47 17.48 3.40 1.73
C TRP A 47 18.18 4.07 0.56
N ASP A 48 18.54 3.30 -0.44
CA ASP A 48 19.07 3.83 -1.71
C ASP A 48 17.92 4.29 -2.61
N MET A 49 17.36 5.43 -2.29
CA MET A 49 16.25 6.01 -3.07
C MET A 49 16.69 6.48 -4.46
N ALA A 50 18.00 6.69 -4.68
CA ALA A 50 18.53 7.05 -6.00
C ALA A 50 18.42 5.89 -7.01
N SER A 51 18.30 4.66 -6.55
CA SER A 51 18.01 3.49 -7.41
C SER A 51 16.60 3.50 -7.99
N VAL A 52 15.64 4.20 -7.35
CA VAL A 52 14.26 4.35 -7.85
C VAL A 52 14.17 5.58 -8.76
N PHE A 53 14.56 6.76 -8.24
CA PHE A 53 14.73 8.00 -9.01
C PHE A 53 16.00 8.70 -8.56
N PRO A 54 16.86 9.12 -9.50
CA PRO A 54 18.15 9.73 -9.16
C PRO A 54 18.00 11.06 -8.41
N ASP A 55 16.95 11.80 -8.68
CA ASP A 55 16.64 13.10 -8.10
C ASP A 55 15.14 13.42 -8.17
N LEU A 56 14.77 14.60 -7.66
CA LEU A 56 13.39 15.09 -7.66
C LEU A 56 12.87 15.39 -9.06
N ASP A 57 13.72 15.88 -9.95
CA ASP A 57 13.31 16.25 -11.32
C ASP A 57 12.89 15.02 -12.11
N ALA A 58 13.61 13.90 -11.95
CA ALA A 58 13.26 12.63 -12.56
C ALA A 58 11.92 12.09 -12.00
N TRP A 59 11.66 12.27 -10.71
CA TRP A 59 10.37 11.92 -10.12
C TRP A 59 9.23 12.80 -10.65
N GLU A 60 9.44 14.11 -10.74
CA GLU A 60 8.45 15.06 -11.28
C GLU A 60 8.10 14.74 -12.74
N GLN A 61 9.09 14.40 -13.55
CA GLN A 61 8.87 13.98 -14.93
C GLN A 61 7.99 12.72 -14.98
N ALA A 62 8.35 11.67 -14.25
CA ALA A 62 7.59 10.42 -14.22
C ALA A 62 6.16 10.63 -13.71
N PHE A 63 5.98 11.45 -12.66
CA PHE A 63 4.66 11.81 -12.14
C PHE A 63 3.81 12.54 -13.20
N SER A 64 4.41 13.49 -13.91
CA SER A 64 3.73 14.24 -14.97
C SER A 64 3.32 13.34 -16.13
N GLU A 65 4.23 12.46 -16.59
CA GLU A 65 3.97 11.51 -17.68
C GLU A 65 2.81 10.58 -17.32
N LEU A 66 2.80 9.99 -16.13
CA LEU A 66 1.68 9.15 -15.64
C LEU A 66 0.36 9.90 -15.61
N SER A 67 0.38 11.16 -15.17
CA SER A 67 -0.83 11.99 -15.10
C SER A 67 -1.46 12.23 -16.48
N THR A 68 -0.65 12.26 -17.55
CA THR A 68 -1.15 12.41 -18.92
C THR A 68 -1.69 11.11 -19.51
N ARG A 69 -1.26 9.95 -19.00
CA ARG A 69 -1.61 8.63 -19.50
C ARG A 69 -2.91 8.05 -18.95
N LEU A 70 -3.57 8.73 -18.02
CA LEU A 70 -4.84 8.25 -17.39
C LEU A 70 -5.92 7.88 -18.43
N GLY A 71 -5.98 8.60 -19.55
CA GLY A 71 -6.90 8.31 -20.64
C GLY A 71 -6.62 7.00 -21.39
N GLU A 72 -5.38 6.50 -21.36
CA GLU A 72 -4.98 5.28 -22.04
C GLU A 72 -5.64 4.05 -21.41
N VAL A 73 -5.84 4.05 -20.09
CA VAL A 73 -6.53 2.96 -19.36
C VAL A 73 -7.96 2.78 -19.92
N ALA A 74 -8.65 3.87 -20.19
CA ALA A 74 -10.02 3.84 -20.69
C ALA A 74 -10.13 3.47 -22.20
N ALA A 75 -9.03 3.49 -22.96
CA ALA A 75 -9.04 3.27 -24.40
C ALA A 75 -9.51 1.86 -24.83
N TYR A 76 -9.42 0.90 -23.92
CA TYR A 76 -9.81 -0.49 -24.15
C TYR A 76 -11.19 -0.84 -23.58
N ARG A 77 -11.86 0.10 -22.92
CA ARG A 77 -13.16 -0.14 -22.29
C ARG A 77 -14.22 -0.54 -23.31
N GLY A 78 -14.94 -1.61 -23.04
CA GLY A 78 -15.96 -2.20 -23.92
C GLY A 78 -15.36 -3.08 -25.02
N ARG A 79 -14.04 -3.36 -24.97
CA ARG A 79 -13.30 -4.02 -26.06
C ARG A 79 -12.53 -5.28 -25.66
N LEU A 80 -12.57 -5.69 -24.39
CA LEU A 80 -11.77 -6.82 -23.90
C LEU A 80 -12.15 -8.16 -24.56
N SER A 81 -13.35 -8.29 -25.11
CA SER A 81 -13.81 -9.48 -25.83
C SER A 81 -13.59 -9.44 -27.35
N GLU A 82 -13.01 -8.37 -27.92
CA GLU A 82 -12.83 -8.21 -29.37
C GLU A 82 -11.82 -9.21 -29.95
N SER A 83 -10.66 -9.34 -29.32
CA SER A 83 -9.59 -10.26 -29.75
C SER A 83 -8.59 -10.54 -28.64
N ALA A 84 -7.81 -11.63 -28.81
CA ALA A 84 -6.68 -11.96 -27.93
C ALA A 84 -5.65 -10.83 -27.86
N ASP A 85 -5.36 -10.17 -28.99
CA ASP A 85 -4.45 -9.03 -29.04
C ASP A 85 -4.98 -7.83 -28.27
N THR A 86 -6.26 -7.48 -28.43
CA THR A 86 -6.90 -6.38 -27.72
C THR A 86 -6.83 -6.59 -26.21
N LEU A 87 -7.19 -7.79 -25.74
CA LEU A 87 -7.10 -8.16 -24.32
C LEU A 87 -5.67 -8.07 -23.80
N TYR A 88 -4.71 -8.63 -24.53
CA TYR A 88 -3.30 -8.61 -24.13
C TYR A 88 -2.76 -7.16 -24.03
N GLN A 89 -3.04 -6.32 -25.02
CA GLN A 89 -2.61 -4.92 -25.02
C GLN A 89 -3.26 -4.13 -23.88
N ALA A 90 -4.53 -4.40 -23.58
CA ALA A 90 -5.22 -3.78 -22.45
C ALA A 90 -4.53 -4.13 -21.11
N ILE A 91 -4.19 -5.41 -20.91
CA ILE A 91 -3.48 -5.88 -19.71
C ILE A 91 -2.09 -5.24 -19.63
N LYS A 92 -1.31 -5.27 -20.71
CA LYS A 92 0.06 -4.70 -20.71
C LYS A 92 0.06 -3.19 -20.47
N ASN A 93 -0.87 -2.46 -21.07
CA ASN A 93 -1.00 -1.03 -20.82
C ASN A 93 -1.36 -0.73 -19.35
N ARG A 94 -2.28 -1.53 -18.78
CA ARG A 94 -2.66 -1.45 -17.37
C ARG A 94 -1.47 -1.72 -16.44
N GLU A 95 -0.72 -2.80 -16.68
CA GLU A 95 0.47 -3.15 -15.91
C GLU A 95 1.51 -2.03 -15.94
N ASP A 96 1.80 -1.48 -17.11
CA ASP A 96 2.79 -0.43 -17.29
C ASP A 96 2.43 0.87 -16.52
N ILE A 97 1.15 1.23 -16.50
CA ILE A 97 0.66 2.36 -15.72
C ILE A 97 0.74 2.08 -14.22
N ILE A 98 0.36 0.87 -13.77
CA ILE A 98 0.42 0.49 -12.36
C ILE A 98 1.88 0.42 -11.89
N ASP A 99 2.78 -0.15 -12.67
CA ASP A 99 4.22 -0.19 -12.35
C ASP A 99 4.80 1.22 -12.20
N GLY A 100 4.49 2.11 -13.14
CA GLY A 100 4.89 3.51 -13.06
C GLY A 100 4.33 4.18 -11.79
N LEU A 101 3.05 3.95 -11.48
CA LEU A 101 2.39 4.47 -10.28
C LEU A 101 3.07 3.96 -9.00
N MET A 102 3.38 2.66 -8.94
CA MET A 102 4.06 2.06 -7.79
C MET A 102 5.45 2.64 -7.58
N ARG A 103 6.24 2.84 -8.65
CA ARG A 103 7.56 3.46 -8.56
C ARG A 103 7.49 4.88 -8.02
N VAL A 104 6.58 5.70 -8.56
CA VAL A 104 6.35 7.08 -8.10
C VAL A 104 5.92 7.09 -6.63
N GLY A 105 5.04 6.15 -6.23
CA GLY A 105 4.54 6.01 -4.88
C GLY A 105 5.60 5.58 -3.88
N ILE A 106 6.39 4.54 -4.20
CA ILE A 106 7.48 4.04 -3.35
C ILE A 106 8.46 5.18 -3.03
N TYR A 107 8.88 5.94 -4.02
CA TYR A 107 9.79 7.07 -3.80
C TYR A 107 9.17 8.12 -2.89
N ALA A 108 7.97 8.61 -3.19
CA ALA A 108 7.31 9.66 -2.41
C ALA A 108 7.04 9.23 -0.96
N MET A 109 6.59 7.99 -0.75
CA MET A 109 6.30 7.44 0.58
C MET A 109 7.57 7.29 1.41
N HIS A 110 8.60 6.63 0.87
CA HIS A 110 9.84 6.39 1.61
C HIS A 110 10.60 7.67 1.90
N ARG A 111 10.63 8.64 0.96
CA ARG A 111 11.21 9.95 1.21
C ARG A 111 10.48 10.72 2.32
N SER A 112 9.15 10.63 2.36
CA SER A 112 8.34 11.20 3.45
C SER A 112 8.58 10.48 4.79
N ASP A 113 8.82 9.17 4.77
CA ASP A 113 9.06 8.38 5.98
C ASP A 113 10.50 8.54 6.51
N GLU A 114 11.47 8.90 5.63
CA GLU A 114 12.84 9.25 6.02
C GLU A 114 12.90 10.54 6.84
N ASP A 115 12.10 11.54 6.52
CA ASP A 115 11.98 12.80 7.27
C ASP A 115 10.53 13.29 7.25
N THR A 116 9.80 12.96 8.30
CA THR A 116 8.40 13.34 8.48
C THR A 116 8.16 14.84 8.71
N ALA A 117 9.22 15.64 8.82
CA ALA A 117 9.15 17.09 8.92
C ALA A 117 9.42 17.80 7.58
N ASP A 118 9.91 17.10 6.56
CA ASP A 118 10.15 17.68 5.24
C ASP A 118 8.84 17.88 4.49
N THR A 119 8.45 19.15 4.35
CA THR A 119 7.19 19.54 3.69
C THR A 119 7.15 19.19 2.21
N THR A 120 8.31 19.09 1.53
CA THR A 120 8.42 18.70 0.11
C THR A 120 7.94 17.27 -0.06
N PHE A 121 8.47 16.34 0.74
CA PHE A 121 8.12 14.93 0.64
C PHE A 121 6.71 14.64 1.15
N ILE A 122 6.23 15.39 2.15
CA ILE A 122 4.82 15.32 2.57
C ILE A 122 3.89 15.71 1.41
N ALA A 123 4.21 16.80 0.70
CA ALA A 123 3.44 17.25 -0.45
C ALA A 123 3.48 16.23 -1.62
N MET A 124 4.64 15.62 -1.89
CA MET A 124 4.78 14.57 -2.90
C MET A 124 3.92 13.36 -2.56
N LYS A 125 3.91 12.90 -1.30
CA LYS A 125 3.05 11.80 -0.83
C LYS A 125 1.56 12.12 -1.01
N GLY A 126 1.15 13.36 -0.74
CA GLY A 126 -0.22 13.82 -0.98
C GLY A 126 -0.60 13.82 -2.47
N ARG A 127 0.30 14.29 -3.34
CA ARG A 127 0.11 14.27 -4.80
C ARG A 127 0.02 12.84 -5.33
N PHE A 128 0.88 11.95 -4.87
CA PHE A 128 0.80 10.52 -5.19
C PHE A 128 -0.55 9.92 -4.79
N GLY A 129 -1.04 10.19 -3.57
CA GLY A 129 -2.35 9.72 -3.12
C GLY A 129 -3.49 10.17 -4.04
N ALA A 130 -3.46 11.42 -4.51
CA ALA A 130 -4.44 11.94 -5.45
C ALA A 130 -4.34 11.25 -6.82
N LEU A 131 -3.13 11.04 -7.35
CA LEU A 131 -2.90 10.34 -8.62
C LEU A 131 -3.35 8.87 -8.53
N MET A 132 -3.02 8.20 -7.43
CA MET A 132 -3.45 6.82 -7.18
C MET A 132 -4.97 6.69 -7.22
N ALA A 133 -5.70 7.62 -6.57
CA ALA A 133 -7.16 7.62 -6.61
C ALA A 133 -7.72 7.82 -8.04
N GLN A 134 -7.07 8.65 -8.86
CA GLN A 134 -7.45 8.85 -10.25
C GLN A 134 -7.19 7.61 -11.11
N VAL A 135 -6.02 6.97 -10.97
CA VAL A 135 -5.69 5.72 -11.68
C VAL A 135 -6.66 4.61 -11.30
N MET A 136 -6.90 4.40 -10.00
CA MET A 136 -7.85 3.39 -9.52
C MET A 136 -9.27 3.64 -10.03
N GLY A 137 -9.70 4.91 -10.07
CA GLY A 137 -11.00 5.28 -10.63
C GLY A 137 -11.08 5.03 -12.15
N ALA A 138 -10.00 5.32 -12.89
CA ALA A 138 -9.94 5.06 -14.32
C ALA A 138 -9.88 3.56 -14.66
N ASP A 139 -9.33 2.73 -13.76
CA ASP A 139 -9.16 1.29 -13.91
C ASP A 139 -10.39 0.47 -13.46
N ALA A 140 -11.28 1.07 -12.69
CA ALA A 140 -12.40 0.37 -12.01
C ALA A 140 -13.35 -0.40 -12.94
N TRP A 141 -13.33 -0.13 -14.24
CA TRP A 141 -14.14 -0.83 -15.25
C TRP A 141 -13.54 -2.18 -15.68
N PHE A 142 -12.21 -2.37 -15.51
CA PHE A 142 -11.47 -3.47 -16.14
C PHE A 142 -11.91 -4.86 -15.63
N GLU A 143 -11.87 -5.08 -14.33
CA GLU A 143 -12.22 -6.38 -13.75
C GLU A 143 -13.70 -6.73 -13.94
N PRO A 144 -14.66 -5.81 -13.74
CA PRO A 144 -16.08 -6.09 -14.08
C PRO A 144 -16.32 -6.42 -15.56
N GLU A 145 -15.61 -5.77 -16.48
CA GLU A 145 -15.72 -6.09 -17.90
C GLU A 145 -15.12 -7.46 -18.21
N LEU A 146 -13.93 -7.75 -17.67
CA LEU A 146 -13.26 -9.04 -17.84
C LEU A 146 -14.10 -10.19 -17.26
N ALA A 147 -14.75 -10.01 -16.11
CA ALA A 147 -15.66 -10.96 -15.51
C ALA A 147 -16.88 -11.29 -16.42
N ASN A 148 -17.22 -10.40 -17.34
CA ASN A 148 -18.32 -10.61 -18.28
C ASN A 148 -17.88 -11.24 -19.62
N VAL A 149 -16.57 -11.44 -19.85
CA VAL A 149 -16.06 -12.21 -20.97
C VAL A 149 -16.35 -13.70 -20.73
N PRO A 150 -16.98 -14.44 -21.66
CA PRO A 150 -17.21 -15.87 -21.49
C PRO A 150 -15.89 -16.64 -21.30
N GLU A 151 -15.90 -17.65 -20.43
CA GLU A 151 -14.71 -18.49 -20.15
C GLU A 151 -14.16 -19.12 -21.43
N GLU A 152 -15.04 -19.65 -22.29
CA GLU A 152 -14.65 -20.24 -23.58
C GLU A 152 -13.95 -19.22 -24.51
N THR A 153 -14.26 -17.94 -24.37
CA THR A 153 -13.60 -16.88 -25.12
C THR A 153 -12.20 -16.61 -24.58
N LEU A 154 -12.03 -16.60 -23.25
CA LEU A 154 -10.72 -16.45 -22.62
C LEU A 154 -9.83 -17.65 -22.94
N ASP A 155 -10.35 -18.87 -22.88
CA ASP A 155 -9.62 -20.08 -23.25
C ASP A 155 -9.13 -20.02 -24.70
N ARG A 156 -10.00 -19.66 -25.63
CA ARG A 156 -9.63 -19.46 -27.03
C ARG A 156 -8.56 -18.38 -27.19
N PHE A 157 -8.67 -17.27 -26.49
CA PHE A 157 -7.68 -16.19 -26.55
C PHE A 157 -6.31 -16.63 -26.01
N ILE A 158 -6.26 -17.48 -25.00
CA ILE A 158 -5.03 -18.08 -24.49
C ILE A 158 -4.40 -19.02 -25.53
N GLU A 159 -5.22 -19.78 -26.28
CA GLU A 159 -4.75 -20.63 -27.38
C GLU A 159 -4.21 -19.82 -28.56
N GLU A 160 -4.87 -18.69 -28.89
CA GLU A 160 -4.47 -17.81 -29.98
C GLU A 160 -3.21 -17.00 -29.65
N LYS A 161 -3.00 -16.66 -28.37
CA LYS A 161 -1.90 -15.81 -27.89
C LYS A 161 -1.27 -16.38 -26.62
N ALA A 162 -0.16 -17.06 -26.79
CA ALA A 162 0.53 -17.81 -25.71
C ALA A 162 0.91 -16.96 -24.50
N GLU A 163 1.19 -15.65 -24.71
CA GLU A 163 1.52 -14.70 -23.63
C GLU A 163 0.37 -14.51 -22.65
N LEU A 164 -0.87 -14.70 -23.07
CA LEU A 164 -2.04 -14.66 -22.17
C LEU A 164 -2.08 -15.81 -21.17
N SER A 165 -1.31 -16.90 -21.41
CA SER A 165 -1.24 -18.02 -20.47
C SER A 165 -0.69 -17.64 -19.10
N GLU A 166 0.16 -16.61 -19.02
CA GLU A 166 0.69 -16.07 -17.76
C GLU A 166 -0.44 -15.48 -16.88
N TYR A 167 -1.54 -15.05 -17.48
CA TYR A 167 -2.68 -14.44 -16.81
C TYR A 167 -3.82 -15.42 -16.50
N ARG A 168 -3.66 -16.73 -16.81
CA ARG A 168 -4.72 -17.72 -16.57
C ARG A 168 -5.23 -17.68 -15.13
N HIS A 169 -4.34 -17.71 -14.16
CA HIS A 169 -4.73 -17.66 -12.74
C HIS A 169 -5.49 -16.37 -12.37
N PHE A 170 -5.13 -15.26 -12.96
CA PHE A 170 -5.84 -14.00 -12.79
C PHE A 170 -7.26 -14.07 -13.35
N PHE A 171 -7.44 -14.64 -14.56
CA PHE A 171 -8.75 -14.83 -15.15
C PHE A 171 -9.63 -15.77 -14.32
N ASP A 172 -9.09 -16.91 -13.90
CA ASP A 172 -9.79 -17.88 -13.06
C ASP A 172 -10.28 -17.26 -11.75
N ASN A 173 -9.46 -16.39 -11.14
CA ASN A 173 -9.84 -15.69 -9.92
C ASN A 173 -11.00 -14.71 -10.17
N ILE A 174 -10.92 -13.90 -11.20
CA ILE A 174 -11.99 -12.94 -11.54
C ILE A 174 -13.30 -13.66 -11.85
N LEU A 175 -13.27 -14.75 -12.64
CA LEU A 175 -14.47 -15.52 -12.96
C LEU A 175 -15.08 -16.16 -11.72
N ARG A 176 -14.26 -16.66 -10.81
CA ARG A 176 -14.72 -17.26 -9.54
C ARG A 176 -15.33 -16.20 -8.61
N GLU A 177 -14.73 -15.01 -8.53
CA GLU A 177 -15.22 -13.93 -7.68
C GLU A 177 -16.52 -13.32 -8.19
N LYS A 178 -16.81 -13.46 -9.50
CA LYS A 178 -18.07 -13.00 -10.11
C LYS A 178 -19.32 -13.52 -9.38
N GLU A 179 -19.30 -14.77 -8.91
CA GLU A 179 -20.42 -15.37 -8.18
C GLU A 179 -20.68 -14.71 -6.82
N TYR A 180 -19.70 -13.98 -6.29
CA TYR A 180 -19.75 -13.32 -4.97
C TYR A 180 -19.85 -11.79 -5.08
N GLN A 181 -19.90 -11.24 -6.30
CA GLN A 181 -20.06 -9.80 -6.48
C GLN A 181 -21.45 -9.37 -6.02
N LEU A 182 -21.46 -8.37 -5.15
CA LEU A 182 -22.68 -7.74 -4.69
C LEU A 182 -23.31 -6.89 -5.81
N SER A 183 -24.63 -6.66 -5.73
CA SER A 183 -25.24 -5.68 -6.61
C SER A 183 -24.70 -4.27 -6.38
N PRO A 184 -24.78 -3.34 -7.34
CA PRO A 184 -24.34 -1.96 -7.14
C PRO A 184 -24.99 -1.27 -5.95
N GLU A 185 -26.22 -1.64 -5.60
CA GLU A 185 -26.95 -1.15 -4.44
C GLU A 185 -26.35 -1.69 -3.12
N GLU A 186 -26.00 -2.97 -3.08
CA GLU A 186 -25.35 -3.61 -1.92
C GLU A 186 -23.94 -3.08 -1.68
N GLU A 187 -23.14 -2.91 -2.77
CA GLU A 187 -21.82 -2.27 -2.71
C GLU A 187 -21.91 -0.83 -2.16
N THR A 188 -22.89 -0.07 -2.62
CA THR A 188 -23.12 1.29 -2.13
C THR A 188 -23.48 1.29 -0.65
N LEU A 189 -24.32 0.35 -0.21
CA LEU A 189 -24.71 0.21 1.19
C LEU A 189 -23.52 -0.19 2.07
N LEU A 190 -22.71 -1.15 1.60
CA LEU A 190 -21.51 -1.61 2.30
C LEU A 190 -20.46 -0.49 2.42
N GLY A 191 -20.25 0.28 1.35
CA GLY A 191 -19.37 1.43 1.35
C GLY A 191 -19.76 2.50 2.38
N ARG A 192 -21.07 2.78 2.50
CA ARG A 192 -21.60 3.70 3.53
C ARG A 192 -21.43 3.14 4.94
N ALA A 193 -21.69 1.85 5.13
CA ALA A 193 -21.49 1.19 6.43
C ALA A 193 -20.01 1.21 6.85
N SER A 194 -19.09 0.96 5.92
CA SER A 194 -17.63 0.99 6.17
C SER A 194 -17.15 2.37 6.63
N GLN A 195 -17.70 3.46 6.09
CA GLN A 195 -17.37 4.82 6.55
C GLN A 195 -17.76 5.05 8.01
N ILE A 196 -18.90 4.50 8.44
CA ILE A 196 -19.36 4.61 9.84
C ILE A 196 -18.49 3.75 10.76
N LEU A 197 -18.18 2.52 10.33
CA LEU A 197 -17.41 1.54 11.12
C LEU A 197 -15.92 1.91 11.23
N SER A 198 -15.37 2.68 10.30
CA SER A 198 -13.97 3.13 10.31
C SER A 198 -13.76 4.49 10.97
N SER A 199 -14.82 5.15 11.46
CA SER A 199 -14.69 6.38 12.24
C SER A 199 -14.03 6.06 13.59
N PRO A 200 -12.89 6.67 13.95
CA PRO A 200 -12.33 6.53 15.29
C PRO A 200 -13.31 7.09 16.33
N GLU A 201 -13.47 6.37 17.45
CA GLU A 201 -14.20 6.85 18.64
C GLU A 201 -13.52 8.05 19.29
#